data_44cacaa8739eff7ac0e0ab594d0fbeb0
#
_entry.id   44cacaa8739eff7ac0e0ab594d0fbeb0
#
_cell.length_a   1.000
_cell.length_b   1.000
_cell.length_c   1.000
_cell.angle_alpha   90.00
_cell.angle_beta   90.00
_cell.angle_gamma   90.00
#
_symmetry.space_group_name_H-M   'P 1'
#
loop_
_entity.id
_entity.type
_entity.pdbx_description
1 polymer ?
#
loop_
_entity_poly.entity_id
_entity_poly.type
_entity_poly.pdbx_seq_one_letter_code
_entity_poly.pdbx_strand_id
1 'polypeptide(L)'
;MVGDDVDVAVVGAGPVGLSAALLLARAGLGVVVLERRPGPVTESRATDLHARTLEALTPSGLAESLLPLGRRVDAVEMWSGRRRLGGFDLARLRSPYPYILTVPQCATEGLLAAEAERAGVRVHRSTAVRSVDEDADGVTVRSDALGPVRARWVVAADGASSTLRALAGTAFRGRTYAGAWQLADLRVEDPSLDPARVHMVGGPRGLLVVLPMHLDGWARVVLHLPHGQVAGGGVGGPEGIAAEAAARGWTAAVRECRWTSTFRTHRRLAAPDGRRRVLLIGDAAHVCSPIGGQGLNLGLRDAVSLAAALPAATARGGPADAGLAAWRRARRADALGVLARTDLATRAWTLRSAPARAVRDTAVRGALTTAAGRRLLAESVAGPRPA
;
A
#
# COMPACT_ATOMS: atom_id res chain seq x y z
N MET A 1 6.48 -7.25 33.53
CA MET A 1 6.64 -5.79 33.70
C MET A 1 7.36 -5.28 32.49
N VAL A 2 6.73 -4.44 31.64
CA VAL A 2 7.38 -3.66 30.59
C VAL A 2 7.70 -2.32 31.25
N GLY A 3 8.84 -2.25 31.92
CA GLY A 3 9.27 -1.08 32.70
C GLY A 3 10.53 -0.41 32.15
N ASP A 4 10.93 -0.76 30.93
CA ASP A 4 12.09 -0.14 30.33
C ASP A 4 11.65 0.93 29.33
N ASP A 5 12.15 2.15 29.51
CA ASP A 5 12.03 3.22 28.53
C ASP A 5 12.59 2.72 27.19
N VAL A 6 11.79 2.82 26.12
CA VAL A 6 12.22 2.47 24.77
C VAL A 6 12.46 3.71 23.91
N ASP A 7 13.28 3.61 22.89
CA ASP A 7 13.46 4.74 21.99
C ASP A 7 12.20 4.95 21.14
N VAL A 8 11.57 3.86 20.68
CA VAL A 8 10.44 3.96 19.75
C VAL A 8 9.33 2.95 20.11
N ALA A 9 8.12 3.44 20.27
CA ALA A 9 6.91 2.61 20.28
C ALA A 9 6.22 2.69 18.90
N VAL A 10 6.17 1.57 18.19
CA VAL A 10 5.46 1.47 16.92
C VAL A 10 4.04 0.96 17.18
N VAL A 11 3.03 1.64 16.70
CA VAL A 11 1.63 1.22 16.85
C VAL A 11 1.10 0.72 15.51
N GLY A 12 0.78 -0.58 15.48
CA GLY A 12 0.35 -1.33 14.30
C GLY A 12 1.43 -2.29 13.79
N ALA A 13 1.10 -3.59 13.74
CA ALA A 13 1.94 -4.65 13.21
C ALA A 13 1.55 -5.08 11.78
N GLY A 14 1.10 -4.13 10.95
CA GLY A 14 0.99 -4.32 9.50
C GLY A 14 2.37 -4.21 8.84
N PRO A 15 2.46 -4.43 7.50
CA PRO A 15 3.76 -4.47 6.79
C PRO A 15 4.58 -3.18 7.00
N VAL A 16 3.93 -2.03 7.03
CA VAL A 16 4.59 -0.73 7.22
C VAL A 16 5.16 -0.58 8.64
N GLY A 17 4.36 -0.93 9.65
CA GLY A 17 4.80 -0.86 11.04
C GLY A 17 5.92 -1.85 11.36
N LEU A 18 5.79 -3.09 10.88
CA LEU A 18 6.83 -4.12 11.06
C LEU A 18 8.13 -3.73 10.33
N SER A 19 8.04 -3.17 9.11
CA SER A 19 9.22 -2.66 8.40
C SER A 19 9.89 -1.53 9.18
N ALA A 20 9.12 -0.57 9.70
CA ALA A 20 9.66 0.52 10.50
C ALA A 20 10.33 -0.01 11.77
N ALA A 21 9.66 -0.90 12.51
CA ALA A 21 10.19 -1.48 13.73
C ALA A 21 11.50 -2.25 13.49
N LEU A 22 11.52 -3.12 12.48
CA LEU A 22 12.70 -3.88 12.09
C LEU A 22 13.88 -2.97 11.72
N LEU A 23 13.65 -2.00 10.85
CA LEU A 23 14.70 -1.13 10.34
C LEU A 23 15.26 -0.19 11.42
N LEU A 24 14.39 0.30 12.31
CA LEU A 24 14.81 1.10 13.47
C LEU A 24 15.60 0.27 14.48
N ALA A 25 15.20 -0.97 14.75
CA ALA A 25 15.95 -1.88 15.61
C ALA A 25 17.34 -2.20 15.03
N ARG A 26 17.41 -2.47 13.72
CA ARG A 26 18.70 -2.66 13.02
C ARG A 26 19.57 -1.42 13.02
N ALA A 27 18.99 -0.24 13.16
CA ALA A 27 19.70 1.02 13.34
C ALA A 27 20.10 1.29 14.81
N GLY A 28 19.93 0.31 15.72
CA GLY A 28 20.38 0.36 17.10
C GLY A 28 19.42 1.00 18.10
N LEU A 29 18.17 1.25 17.71
CA LEU A 29 17.15 1.81 18.62
C LEU A 29 16.41 0.69 19.37
N GLY A 30 16.06 0.93 20.63
CA GLY A 30 15.14 0.10 21.40
C GLY A 30 13.69 0.25 20.89
N VAL A 31 13.12 -0.83 20.33
CA VAL A 31 11.80 -0.76 19.67
C VAL A 31 10.83 -1.76 20.27
N VAL A 32 9.59 -1.30 20.49
CA VAL A 32 8.45 -2.16 20.82
C VAL A 32 7.31 -1.94 19.82
N VAL A 33 6.56 -2.99 19.49
CA VAL A 33 5.37 -2.90 18.63
C VAL A 33 4.12 -3.22 19.43
N LEU A 34 3.10 -2.35 19.33
CA LEU A 34 1.79 -2.53 19.95
C LEU A 34 0.74 -2.78 18.84
N GLU A 35 0.08 -3.94 18.87
CA GLU A 35 -0.90 -4.33 17.86
C GLU A 35 -2.21 -4.75 18.53
N ARG A 36 -3.32 -4.15 18.09
CA ARG A 36 -4.65 -4.45 18.65
C ARG A 36 -5.19 -5.84 18.29
N ARG A 37 -4.78 -6.40 17.16
CA ARG A 37 -5.23 -7.73 16.71
C ARG A 37 -4.51 -8.83 17.49
N PRO A 38 -5.21 -9.97 17.73
CA PRO A 38 -4.61 -11.09 18.46
C PRO A 38 -3.59 -11.87 17.63
N GLY A 39 -3.66 -11.82 16.31
CA GLY A 39 -2.81 -12.57 15.39
C GLY A 39 -2.47 -11.83 14.11
N PRO A 40 -1.60 -12.44 13.28
CA PRO A 40 -1.31 -11.95 11.94
C PRO A 40 -2.57 -11.91 11.07
N VAL A 41 -2.56 -11.09 10.02
CA VAL A 41 -3.63 -11.08 9.02
C VAL A 41 -3.45 -12.27 8.10
N THR A 42 -4.52 -13.04 7.93
CA THR A 42 -4.58 -14.14 6.95
C THR A 42 -5.02 -13.66 5.58
N GLU A 43 -5.71 -12.52 5.53
CA GLU A 43 -6.23 -11.90 4.33
C GLU A 43 -5.20 -10.96 3.71
N SER A 44 -5.18 -10.88 2.39
CA SER A 44 -4.24 -10.06 1.65
C SER A 44 -4.97 -8.95 0.89
N ARG A 45 -4.89 -7.70 1.37
CA ARG A 45 -5.47 -6.54 0.66
C ARG A 45 -4.53 -5.95 -0.38
N ALA A 46 -3.24 -5.95 -0.12
CA ALA A 46 -2.20 -5.54 -1.06
C ALA A 46 -1.38 -6.76 -1.51
N THR A 47 -0.94 -6.73 -2.77
CA THR A 47 -0.20 -7.86 -3.35
C THR A 47 1.01 -7.42 -4.17
N ASP A 48 1.15 -6.16 -4.46
CA ASP A 48 2.12 -5.67 -5.43
C ASP A 48 3.20 -4.81 -4.79
N LEU A 49 4.45 -5.21 -5.00
CA LEU A 49 5.64 -4.44 -4.69
C LEU A 49 6.27 -3.94 -5.98
N HIS A 50 6.51 -2.65 -6.04
CA HIS A 50 7.00 -1.99 -7.25
C HIS A 50 8.51 -1.76 -7.20
N ALA A 51 9.10 -1.54 -8.37
CA ALA A 51 10.53 -1.35 -8.57
C ALA A 51 11.17 -0.42 -7.52
N ARG A 52 10.63 0.78 -7.33
CA ARG A 52 11.20 1.77 -6.39
C ARG A 52 11.09 1.39 -4.92
N THR A 53 10.14 0.54 -4.58
CA THR A 53 10.01 -0.02 -3.23
C THR A 53 11.04 -1.12 -3.00
N LEU A 54 11.23 -2.01 -3.96
CA LEU A 54 12.27 -3.03 -3.90
C LEU A 54 13.66 -2.40 -3.84
N GLU A 55 13.94 -1.38 -4.65
CA GLU A 55 15.18 -0.59 -4.58
C GLU A 55 15.41 0.00 -3.17
N ALA A 56 14.38 0.57 -2.57
CA ALA A 56 14.47 1.15 -1.23
C ALA A 56 14.72 0.08 -0.14
N LEU A 57 14.22 -1.14 -0.33
CA LEU A 57 14.39 -2.26 0.60
C LEU A 57 15.73 -3.02 0.41
N THR A 58 16.42 -2.84 -0.72
CA THR A 58 17.68 -3.53 -1.04
C THR A 58 18.77 -3.33 0.01
N PRO A 59 19.05 -2.10 0.51
CA PRO A 59 20.12 -1.90 1.50
C PRO A 59 19.93 -2.68 2.81
N SER A 60 18.70 -3.10 3.10
CA SER A 60 18.37 -3.89 4.29
C SER A 60 18.32 -5.41 4.04
N GLY A 61 18.52 -5.87 2.80
CA GLY A 61 18.36 -7.29 2.42
C GLY A 61 16.91 -7.76 2.32
N LEU A 62 15.95 -6.88 2.58
CA LEU A 62 14.51 -7.25 2.57
C LEU A 62 13.97 -7.47 1.16
N ALA A 63 14.50 -6.79 0.16
CA ALA A 63 14.11 -7.02 -1.22
C ALA A 63 14.40 -8.47 -1.61
N GLU A 64 15.64 -8.93 -1.38
CA GLU A 64 16.12 -10.27 -1.69
C GLU A 64 15.31 -11.35 -0.97
N SER A 65 14.93 -11.11 0.28
CA SER A 65 14.11 -12.02 1.08
C SER A 65 12.66 -12.11 0.58
N LEU A 66 12.13 -11.05 -0.07
CA LEU A 66 10.78 -11.00 -0.62
C LEU A 66 10.68 -11.65 -2.01
N LEU A 67 11.76 -11.64 -2.81
CA LEU A 67 11.75 -12.16 -4.18
C LEU A 67 11.24 -13.62 -4.29
N PRO A 68 11.69 -14.57 -3.42
CA PRO A 68 11.24 -15.96 -3.50
C PRO A 68 9.75 -16.16 -3.14
N LEU A 69 9.14 -15.18 -2.45
CA LEU A 69 7.75 -15.26 -1.99
C LEU A 69 6.74 -14.80 -3.03
N GLY A 70 7.21 -14.26 -4.15
CA GLY A 70 6.35 -13.62 -5.13
C GLY A 70 6.55 -14.08 -6.55
N ARG A 71 5.68 -13.59 -7.42
CA ARG A 71 5.76 -13.75 -8.88
C ARG A 71 6.17 -12.42 -9.51
N ARG A 72 7.07 -12.46 -10.48
CA ARG A 72 7.40 -11.31 -11.33
C ARG A 72 6.34 -11.13 -12.39
N VAL A 73 5.93 -9.89 -12.57
CA VAL A 73 5.00 -9.45 -13.61
C VAL A 73 5.68 -8.35 -14.40
N ASP A 74 5.95 -8.60 -15.67
CA ASP A 74 6.88 -7.82 -16.47
C ASP A 74 6.19 -6.76 -17.33
N ALA A 75 4.87 -6.84 -17.48
CA ALA A 75 4.15 -5.95 -18.39
C ALA A 75 2.74 -5.63 -17.92
N VAL A 76 2.16 -4.57 -18.49
CA VAL A 76 0.77 -4.16 -18.31
C VAL A 76 0.10 -4.09 -19.67
N GLU A 77 -1.04 -4.77 -19.79
CA GLU A 77 -1.94 -4.72 -20.94
C GLU A 77 -3.16 -3.86 -20.63
N MET A 78 -3.54 -3.01 -21.56
CA MET A 78 -4.67 -2.09 -21.40
C MET A 78 -5.75 -2.34 -22.44
N TRP A 79 -7.00 -2.39 -21.99
CA TRP A 79 -8.17 -2.72 -22.80
C TRP A 79 -9.31 -1.73 -22.57
N SER A 80 -10.17 -1.57 -23.57
CA SER A 80 -11.46 -0.88 -23.47
C SER A 80 -12.56 -1.85 -23.85
N GLY A 81 -13.19 -2.44 -22.85
CA GLY A 81 -13.99 -3.64 -23.04
C GLY A 81 -13.17 -4.75 -23.70
N ARG A 82 -13.64 -5.29 -24.82
CA ARG A 82 -12.93 -6.33 -25.60
C ARG A 82 -11.84 -5.78 -26.54
N ARG A 83 -11.76 -4.46 -26.72
CA ARG A 83 -10.79 -3.84 -27.63
C ARG A 83 -9.46 -3.60 -26.91
N ARG A 84 -8.41 -4.26 -27.40
CA ARG A 84 -7.05 -4.00 -26.93
C ARG A 84 -6.61 -2.59 -27.32
N LEU A 85 -6.13 -1.82 -26.33
CA LEU A 85 -5.55 -0.49 -26.54
C LEU A 85 -4.04 -0.60 -26.79
N GLY A 86 -3.38 -1.58 -26.19
CA GLY A 86 -1.97 -1.86 -26.25
C GLY A 86 -1.40 -2.21 -24.88
N GLY A 87 -0.09 -2.27 -24.77
CA GLY A 87 0.61 -2.57 -23.53
C GLY A 87 1.98 -1.92 -23.46
N PHE A 88 2.60 -2.04 -22.30
CA PHE A 88 3.99 -1.60 -22.10
C PHE A 88 4.72 -2.57 -21.17
N ASP A 89 6.01 -2.76 -21.45
CA ASP A 89 6.88 -3.60 -20.67
C ASP A 89 7.61 -2.77 -19.61
N LEU A 90 7.80 -3.34 -18.44
CA LEU A 90 8.52 -2.75 -17.32
C LEU A 90 10.04 -2.92 -17.49
N ALA A 91 10.50 -3.83 -18.37
CA ALA A 91 11.92 -4.06 -18.68
C ALA A 91 12.68 -2.80 -19.14
N ARG A 92 11.94 -1.75 -19.55
CA ARG A 92 12.51 -0.44 -19.92
C ARG A 92 12.80 0.47 -18.72
N LEU A 93 12.42 0.07 -17.51
CA LEU A 93 12.76 0.79 -16.30
C LEU A 93 14.26 0.71 -16.03
N ARG A 94 14.86 1.82 -15.70
CA ARG A 94 16.23 1.85 -15.16
C ARG A 94 16.20 1.46 -13.69
N SER A 95 16.15 0.16 -13.43
CA SER A 95 15.99 -0.46 -12.12
C SER A 95 16.60 -1.84 -12.12
N PRO A 96 17.19 -2.32 -11.01
CA PRO A 96 17.52 -3.73 -10.85
C PRO A 96 16.27 -4.62 -10.74
N TYR A 97 15.10 -4.03 -10.49
CA TYR A 97 13.80 -4.70 -10.38
C TYR A 97 12.81 -4.18 -11.44
N PRO A 98 13.04 -4.43 -12.76
CA PRO A 98 12.21 -3.86 -13.82
C PRO A 98 10.89 -4.63 -14.00
N TYR A 99 10.16 -4.88 -12.92
CA TYR A 99 8.90 -5.64 -12.85
C TYR A 99 8.05 -5.21 -11.64
N ILE A 100 6.84 -5.71 -11.57
CA ILE A 100 6.02 -5.74 -10.35
C ILE A 100 6.24 -7.11 -9.70
N LEU A 101 6.52 -7.17 -8.40
CA LEU A 101 6.56 -8.41 -7.65
C LEU A 101 5.21 -8.60 -6.95
N THR A 102 4.44 -9.63 -7.34
CA THR A 102 3.16 -9.93 -6.68
C THR A 102 3.41 -10.88 -5.51
N VAL A 103 3.36 -10.34 -4.30
CA VAL A 103 3.53 -11.07 -3.03
C VAL A 103 2.28 -10.86 -2.17
N PRO A 104 1.64 -11.92 -1.65
CA PRO A 104 0.54 -11.74 -0.72
C PRO A 104 0.98 -10.91 0.51
N GLN A 105 0.12 -9.99 0.95
CA GLN A 105 0.44 -9.15 2.12
C GLN A 105 0.74 -9.98 3.36
N CYS A 106 0.02 -11.08 3.56
CA CYS A 106 0.26 -11.99 4.69
C CYS A 106 1.67 -12.59 4.66
N ALA A 107 2.21 -12.93 3.47
CA ALA A 107 3.57 -13.42 3.33
C ALA A 107 4.60 -12.32 3.64
N THR A 108 4.35 -11.09 3.16
CA THR A 108 5.16 -9.91 3.50
C THR A 108 5.14 -9.64 5.01
N GLU A 109 3.97 -9.67 5.65
CA GLU A 109 3.83 -9.49 7.11
C GLU A 109 4.55 -10.59 7.88
N GLY A 110 4.40 -11.85 7.46
CA GLY A 110 5.06 -13.00 8.12
C GLY A 110 6.58 -12.90 8.07
N LEU A 111 7.15 -12.56 6.89
CA LEU A 111 8.59 -12.32 6.75
C LEU A 111 9.06 -11.20 7.67
N LEU A 112 8.39 -10.04 7.62
CA LEU A 112 8.78 -8.87 8.40
C LEU A 112 8.65 -9.10 9.91
N ALA A 113 7.63 -9.84 10.36
CA ALA A 113 7.47 -10.21 11.77
C ALA A 113 8.61 -11.10 12.25
N ALA A 114 8.95 -12.14 11.48
CA ALA A 114 10.05 -13.03 11.82
C ALA A 114 11.41 -12.30 11.85
N GLU A 115 11.66 -11.41 10.92
CA GLU A 115 12.88 -10.60 10.90
C GLU A 115 12.93 -9.60 12.07
N ALA A 116 11.78 -8.99 12.43
CA ALA A 116 11.69 -8.07 13.55
C ALA A 116 11.97 -8.79 14.89
N GLU A 117 11.42 -9.99 15.09
CA GLU A 117 11.68 -10.83 16.26
C GLU A 117 13.16 -11.22 16.36
N ARG A 118 13.80 -11.60 15.24
CA ARG A 118 15.26 -11.88 15.21
C ARG A 118 16.11 -10.65 15.53
N ALA A 119 15.61 -9.47 15.21
CA ALA A 119 16.26 -8.19 15.57
C ALA A 119 15.95 -7.74 17.01
N GLY A 120 15.28 -8.58 17.82
CA GLY A 120 14.96 -8.28 19.21
C GLY A 120 13.72 -7.40 19.43
N VAL A 121 12.93 -7.14 18.38
CA VAL A 121 11.69 -6.36 18.51
C VAL A 121 10.60 -7.21 19.18
N ARG A 122 10.05 -6.71 20.27
CA ARG A 122 8.90 -7.33 20.94
C ARG A 122 7.59 -6.83 20.32
N VAL A 123 6.74 -7.76 19.87
CA VAL A 123 5.42 -7.46 19.30
C VAL A 123 4.33 -7.85 20.31
N HIS A 124 3.73 -6.88 20.95
CA HIS A 124 2.61 -7.08 21.88
C HIS A 124 1.28 -7.04 21.11
N ARG A 125 0.72 -8.21 20.89
CA ARG A 125 -0.59 -8.38 20.25
C ARG A 125 -1.72 -8.24 21.26
N SER A 126 -2.98 -8.13 20.81
CA SER A 126 -4.15 -7.85 21.64
C SER A 126 -3.98 -6.59 22.51
N THR A 127 -3.22 -5.61 22.01
CA THR A 127 -2.82 -4.42 22.75
C THR A 127 -3.29 -3.18 22.00
N ALA A 128 -4.51 -2.71 22.33
CA ALA A 128 -5.07 -1.52 21.70
C ALA A 128 -4.64 -0.27 22.47
N VAL A 129 -4.03 0.68 21.78
CA VAL A 129 -3.67 1.98 22.36
C VAL A 129 -4.91 2.83 22.60
N ARG A 130 -5.00 3.42 23.80
CA ARG A 130 -6.13 4.22 24.28
C ARG A 130 -5.82 5.70 24.46
N SER A 131 -4.61 6.03 24.89
CA SER A 131 -4.13 7.42 24.97
C SER A 131 -2.66 7.54 24.70
N VAL A 132 -2.25 8.76 24.35
CA VAL A 132 -0.87 9.18 24.20
C VAL A 132 -0.69 10.54 24.87
N ASP A 133 0.26 10.63 25.79
CA ASP A 133 0.59 11.83 26.53
C ASP A 133 2.01 12.23 26.18
N GLU A 134 2.18 13.37 25.49
CA GLU A 134 3.49 13.89 25.05
C GLU A 134 3.95 14.99 26.03
N ASP A 135 5.20 14.90 26.46
CA ASP A 135 5.89 15.94 27.24
C ASP A 135 7.23 16.35 26.56
N ALA A 136 8.08 17.07 27.29
CA ALA A 136 9.34 17.56 26.78
C ALA A 136 10.29 16.43 26.34
N ASP A 137 10.29 15.30 27.07
CA ASP A 137 11.29 14.24 26.95
C ASP A 137 10.81 13.03 26.16
N GLY A 138 9.48 12.82 26.03
CA GLY A 138 8.97 11.65 25.32
C GLY A 138 7.45 11.59 25.24
N VAL A 139 6.96 10.38 25.03
CA VAL A 139 5.54 10.08 24.90
C VAL A 139 5.22 8.87 25.80
N THR A 140 4.21 8.98 26.62
CA THR A 140 3.64 7.84 27.35
C THR A 140 2.46 7.28 26.58
N VAL A 141 2.57 6.03 26.16
CA VAL A 141 1.51 5.30 25.46
C VAL A 141 0.77 4.42 26.48
N ARG A 142 -0.54 4.56 26.58
CA ARG A 142 -1.39 3.71 27.43
C ARG A 142 -2.25 2.79 26.58
N SER A 143 -2.32 1.54 26.98
CA SER A 143 -3.11 0.49 26.32
C SER A 143 -4.02 -0.21 27.35
N ASP A 144 -4.91 -1.07 26.86
CA ASP A 144 -5.81 -1.86 27.68
C ASP A 144 -5.16 -3.16 28.24
N ALA A 145 -4.05 -3.61 27.66
CA ALA A 145 -3.44 -4.90 28.00
C ALA A 145 -2.07 -4.80 28.68
N LEU A 146 -1.38 -3.66 28.58
CA LEU A 146 -0.06 -3.43 29.14
C LEU A 146 -0.05 -2.21 30.07
N GLY A 147 0.88 -2.20 31.02
CA GLY A 147 1.23 -0.98 31.74
C GLY A 147 1.65 0.14 30.78
N PRO A 148 1.76 1.38 31.26
CA PRO A 148 2.22 2.51 30.44
C PRO A 148 3.60 2.19 29.81
N VAL A 149 3.72 2.44 28.51
CA VAL A 149 4.98 2.34 27.76
C VAL A 149 5.52 3.74 27.55
N ARG A 150 6.71 4.02 28.09
CA ARG A 150 7.41 5.28 27.86
C ARG A 150 8.32 5.13 26.64
N ALA A 151 8.22 6.06 25.70
CA ALA A 151 9.03 6.07 24.49
C ALA A 151 9.50 7.50 24.17
N ARG A 152 10.66 7.63 23.54
CA ARG A 152 11.13 8.93 23.01
C ARG A 152 10.31 9.34 21.79
N TRP A 153 9.85 8.35 21.00
CA TRP A 153 9.05 8.53 19.79
C TRP A 153 7.94 7.51 19.70
N VAL A 154 6.84 7.92 19.09
CA VAL A 154 5.76 7.02 18.69
C VAL A 154 5.62 7.05 17.17
N VAL A 155 5.65 5.87 16.55
CA VAL A 155 5.40 5.72 15.12
C VAL A 155 4.00 5.13 14.95
N ALA A 156 3.09 5.93 14.40
CA ALA A 156 1.72 5.53 14.10
C ALA A 156 1.66 4.88 12.71
N ALA A 157 1.52 3.56 12.68
CA ALA A 157 1.35 2.72 11.50
C ALA A 157 0.06 1.88 11.59
N ASP A 158 -0.95 2.39 12.31
CA ASP A 158 -2.20 1.73 12.69
C ASP A 158 -3.30 1.84 11.62
N GLY A 159 -2.92 2.20 10.39
CA GLY A 159 -3.74 2.08 9.20
C GLY A 159 -4.71 3.25 8.96
N ALA A 160 -5.59 3.09 7.97
CA ALA A 160 -6.49 4.14 7.50
C ALA A 160 -7.42 4.71 8.59
N SER A 161 -7.84 3.86 9.55
CA SER A 161 -8.66 4.22 10.71
C SER A 161 -7.81 4.53 11.95
N SER A 162 -6.66 5.15 11.76
CA SER A 162 -5.66 5.39 12.81
C SER A 162 -6.24 6.05 14.05
N THR A 163 -6.15 5.35 15.18
CA THR A 163 -6.44 5.88 16.52
C THR A 163 -5.40 6.90 16.93
N LEU A 164 -4.12 6.64 16.61
CA LEU A 164 -3.02 7.54 16.96
C LEU A 164 -3.14 8.91 16.27
N ARG A 165 -3.57 8.92 15.00
CA ARG A 165 -3.85 10.17 14.29
C ARG A 165 -4.91 11.00 14.98
N ALA A 166 -6.00 10.35 15.43
CA ALA A 166 -7.07 11.00 16.16
C ALA A 166 -6.59 11.52 17.52
N LEU A 167 -5.88 10.70 18.30
CA LEU A 167 -5.33 11.07 19.60
C LEU A 167 -4.29 12.19 19.51
N ALA A 168 -3.55 12.26 18.38
CA ALA A 168 -2.61 13.34 18.10
C ALA A 168 -3.32 14.65 17.65
N GLY A 169 -4.65 14.65 17.49
CA GLY A 169 -5.40 15.80 17.00
C GLY A 169 -5.12 16.14 15.53
N THR A 170 -4.56 15.21 14.77
CA THR A 170 -4.14 15.45 13.38
C THR A 170 -5.33 15.27 12.42
N ALA A 171 -5.69 16.32 11.71
CA ALA A 171 -6.77 16.28 10.73
C ALA A 171 -6.40 15.38 9.53
N PHE A 172 -7.36 14.59 9.04
CA PHE A 172 -7.21 13.73 7.86
C PHE A 172 -8.00 14.32 6.69
N ARG A 173 -7.35 15.19 5.93
CA ARG A 173 -7.98 16.03 4.90
C ARG A 173 -8.09 15.28 3.56
N GLY A 174 -9.20 15.43 2.88
CA GLY A 174 -9.43 14.85 1.57
C GLY A 174 -10.89 14.45 1.34
N ARG A 175 -11.09 13.42 0.51
CA ARG A 175 -12.43 12.96 0.12
C ARG A 175 -12.50 11.44 0.04
N THR A 176 -13.71 10.92 0.08
CA THR A 176 -14.07 9.54 -0.27
C THR A 176 -14.56 9.51 -1.71
N TYR A 177 -14.12 8.53 -2.50
CA TYR A 177 -14.65 8.34 -3.85
C TYR A 177 -16.09 7.81 -3.81
N ALA A 178 -16.87 8.20 -4.79
CA ALA A 178 -18.18 7.60 -5.04
C ALA A 178 -17.98 6.18 -5.63
N GLY A 179 -18.72 5.22 -5.12
CA GLY A 179 -18.53 3.82 -5.50
C GLY A 179 -17.61 3.06 -4.53
N ALA A 180 -17.43 1.79 -4.82
CA ALA A 180 -16.60 0.89 -4.04
C ALA A 180 -15.66 0.11 -4.93
N TRP A 181 -14.79 -0.65 -4.29
CA TRP A 181 -13.90 -1.59 -4.95
C TRP A 181 -14.12 -2.96 -4.33
N GLN A 182 -14.17 -3.99 -5.15
CA GLN A 182 -14.18 -5.36 -4.71
C GLN A 182 -12.89 -6.03 -5.17
N LEU A 183 -12.24 -6.69 -4.23
CA LEU A 183 -11.10 -7.57 -4.46
C LEU A 183 -11.58 -9.01 -4.35
N ALA A 184 -11.01 -9.89 -5.18
CA ALA A 184 -11.16 -11.32 -5.01
C ALA A 184 -9.88 -12.04 -5.46
N ASP A 185 -9.50 -13.08 -4.72
CA ASP A 185 -8.47 -14.03 -5.13
C ASP A 185 -9.15 -15.25 -5.70
N LEU A 186 -9.02 -15.42 -7.00
CA LEU A 186 -9.70 -16.42 -7.78
C LEU A 186 -8.72 -17.41 -8.40
N ARG A 187 -9.06 -18.69 -8.35
CA ARG A 187 -8.45 -19.70 -9.21
C ARG A 187 -9.20 -19.70 -10.53
N VAL A 188 -8.48 -19.44 -11.61
CA VAL A 188 -9.06 -19.25 -12.94
C VAL A 188 -8.43 -20.19 -13.96
N GLU A 189 -9.25 -20.65 -14.89
CA GLU A 189 -8.81 -21.30 -16.13
C GLU A 189 -9.05 -20.32 -17.28
N ASP A 190 -7.98 -19.69 -17.71
CA ASP A 190 -7.99 -18.76 -18.84
C ASP A 190 -6.70 -18.95 -19.62
N PRO A 191 -6.74 -19.63 -20.78
CA PRO A 191 -5.55 -19.83 -21.61
C PRO A 191 -4.97 -18.52 -22.16
N SER A 192 -5.74 -17.43 -22.13
CA SER A 192 -5.29 -16.11 -22.57
C SER A 192 -4.62 -15.29 -21.46
N LEU A 193 -4.68 -15.77 -20.20
CA LEU A 193 -4.09 -15.10 -19.07
C LEU A 193 -2.56 -15.32 -19.05
N ASP A 194 -1.82 -14.38 -19.60
CA ASP A 194 -0.36 -14.37 -19.49
C ASP A 194 0.05 -14.11 -18.02
N PRO A 195 0.71 -15.06 -17.35
CA PRO A 195 1.12 -14.93 -15.95
C PRO A 195 2.20 -13.86 -15.72
N ALA A 196 2.77 -13.29 -16.77
CA ALA A 196 3.72 -12.19 -16.71
C ALA A 196 3.07 -10.81 -16.93
N ARG A 197 1.73 -10.72 -17.04
CA ARG A 197 1.04 -9.47 -17.39
C ARG A 197 -0.10 -9.13 -16.46
N VAL A 198 -0.20 -7.85 -16.10
CA VAL A 198 -1.42 -7.27 -15.52
C VAL A 198 -2.35 -6.88 -16.64
N HIS A 199 -3.62 -7.24 -16.54
CA HIS A 199 -4.66 -6.82 -17.47
C HIS A 199 -5.53 -5.73 -16.84
N MET A 200 -5.59 -4.56 -17.49
CA MET A 200 -6.44 -3.44 -17.09
C MET A 200 -7.54 -3.26 -18.15
N VAL A 201 -8.78 -3.46 -17.76
CA VAL A 201 -9.94 -3.36 -18.65
C VAL A 201 -10.85 -2.23 -18.20
N GLY A 202 -10.87 -1.13 -18.95
CA GLY A 202 -11.78 -0.01 -18.74
C GLY A 202 -13.07 -0.15 -19.53
N GLY A 203 -14.19 0.38 -19.01
CA GLY A 203 -15.47 0.32 -19.70
C GLY A 203 -16.54 1.19 -19.04
N PRO A 204 -17.79 1.13 -19.54
CA PRO A 204 -18.91 1.88 -18.96
C PRO A 204 -19.27 1.44 -17.54
N ARG A 205 -18.92 0.21 -17.18
CA ARG A 205 -19.08 -0.36 -15.84
C ARG A 205 -17.89 -0.04 -14.89
N GLY A 206 -16.93 0.75 -15.33
CA GLY A 206 -15.73 1.10 -14.57
C GLY A 206 -14.52 0.22 -14.93
N LEU A 207 -13.59 0.10 -14.02
CA LEU A 207 -12.32 -0.62 -14.18
C LEU A 207 -12.41 -2.04 -13.65
N LEU A 208 -11.80 -2.95 -14.38
CA LEU A 208 -11.39 -4.28 -13.94
C LEU A 208 -9.86 -4.35 -14.04
N VAL A 209 -9.21 -4.88 -13.02
CA VAL A 209 -7.79 -5.27 -13.08
C VAL A 209 -7.68 -6.75 -12.74
N VAL A 210 -6.94 -7.49 -13.56
CA VAL A 210 -6.58 -8.88 -13.31
C VAL A 210 -5.07 -8.93 -13.13
N LEU A 211 -4.64 -9.33 -11.94
CA LEU A 211 -3.25 -9.38 -11.52
C LEU A 211 -2.87 -10.83 -11.22
N PRO A 212 -1.95 -11.45 -11.96
CA PRO A 212 -1.45 -12.80 -11.67
C PRO A 212 -0.85 -12.86 -10.27
N MET A 213 -1.15 -13.92 -9.53
CA MET A 213 -0.63 -14.14 -8.19
C MET A 213 0.58 -15.10 -8.20
N HIS A 214 1.21 -15.26 -7.05
CA HIS A 214 2.39 -16.13 -6.88
C HIS A 214 2.12 -17.62 -7.12
N LEU A 215 0.87 -18.07 -7.02
CA LEU A 215 0.45 -19.43 -7.32
C LEU A 215 -0.09 -19.54 -8.76
N ASP A 216 0.26 -20.65 -9.45
CA ASP A 216 -0.22 -20.89 -10.81
C ASP A 216 -1.74 -21.05 -10.86
N GLY A 217 -2.34 -20.44 -11.87
CA GLY A 217 -3.79 -20.41 -12.04
C GLY A 217 -4.53 -19.48 -11.07
N TRP A 218 -3.83 -18.76 -10.18
CA TRP A 218 -4.44 -17.78 -9.30
C TRP A 218 -4.25 -16.37 -9.79
N ALA A 219 -5.33 -15.59 -9.75
CA ALA A 219 -5.31 -14.18 -10.09
C ALA A 219 -6.08 -13.36 -9.05
N ARG A 220 -5.57 -12.19 -8.72
CA ARG A 220 -6.33 -11.16 -8.02
C ARG A 220 -7.16 -10.37 -9.02
N VAL A 221 -8.45 -10.37 -8.80
CA VAL A 221 -9.41 -9.56 -9.55
C VAL A 221 -9.78 -8.35 -8.72
N VAL A 222 -9.66 -7.16 -9.32
CA VAL A 222 -10.01 -5.87 -8.71
C VAL A 222 -11.10 -5.23 -9.54
N LEU A 223 -12.29 -5.10 -8.99
CA LEU A 223 -13.45 -4.51 -9.64
C LEU A 223 -13.78 -3.14 -9.05
N HIS A 224 -13.89 -2.13 -9.90
CA HIS A 224 -14.55 -0.89 -9.52
C HIS A 224 -16.06 -1.06 -9.63
N LEU A 225 -16.78 -0.81 -8.54
CA LEU A 225 -18.23 -0.84 -8.46
C LEU A 225 -18.78 0.59 -8.44
N PRO A 226 -19.48 1.04 -9.49
CA PRO A 226 -20.09 2.37 -9.52
C PRO A 226 -21.11 2.57 -8.38
N HIS A 227 -21.33 3.81 -8.00
CA HIS A 227 -22.34 4.18 -6.99
C HIS A 227 -23.72 3.61 -7.41
N GLY A 228 -24.40 2.94 -6.50
CA GLY A 228 -25.66 2.22 -6.74
C GLY A 228 -25.52 0.70 -6.79
N GLN A 229 -24.38 0.14 -7.12
CA GLN A 229 -24.13 -1.32 -7.06
C GLN A 229 -23.64 -1.82 -5.69
N VAL A 230 -23.50 -0.90 -4.72
CA VAL A 230 -22.87 -1.18 -3.41
C VAL A 230 -23.89 -1.54 -2.31
N ALA A 231 -25.19 -1.38 -2.57
CA ALA A 231 -26.25 -1.53 -1.57
C ALA A 231 -26.39 -2.96 -0.97
N GLY A 232 -25.71 -3.95 -1.54
CA GLY A 232 -25.74 -5.35 -1.11
C GLY A 232 -24.40 -5.95 -0.68
N GLY A 233 -23.39 -5.13 -0.36
CA GLY A 233 -22.08 -5.67 0.07
C GLY A 233 -21.13 -6.06 -1.07
N GLY A 234 -21.42 -5.68 -2.31
CA GLY A 234 -20.65 -6.04 -3.51
C GLY A 234 -21.51 -6.74 -4.55
N VAL A 235 -20.87 -7.39 -5.53
CA VAL A 235 -21.59 -8.12 -6.61
C VAL A 235 -21.86 -9.59 -6.25
N GLY A 236 -21.79 -9.92 -4.97
CA GLY A 236 -21.97 -11.31 -4.51
C GLY A 236 -20.67 -12.11 -4.49
N GLY A 237 -20.81 -13.44 -4.45
CA GLY A 237 -19.70 -14.38 -4.40
C GLY A 237 -18.97 -14.54 -5.74
N PRO A 238 -18.21 -15.66 -5.92
CA PRO A 238 -17.41 -15.92 -7.11
C PRO A 238 -18.15 -15.75 -8.43
N GLU A 239 -19.38 -16.23 -8.47
CA GLU A 239 -20.25 -16.18 -9.68
C GLU A 239 -20.60 -14.73 -10.06
N GLY A 240 -20.93 -13.89 -9.08
CA GLY A 240 -21.22 -12.48 -9.32
C GLY A 240 -19.99 -11.72 -9.79
N ILE A 241 -18.81 -12.05 -9.23
CA ILE A 241 -17.53 -11.47 -9.64
C ILE A 241 -17.20 -11.90 -11.07
N ALA A 242 -17.36 -13.18 -11.40
CA ALA A 242 -17.15 -13.71 -12.74
C ALA A 242 -18.09 -13.05 -13.77
N ALA A 243 -19.37 -12.91 -13.44
CA ALA A 243 -20.37 -12.25 -14.29
C ALA A 243 -20.02 -10.78 -14.55
N GLU A 244 -19.59 -10.05 -13.51
CA GLU A 244 -19.17 -8.64 -13.65
C GLU A 244 -17.85 -8.49 -14.43
N ALA A 245 -16.93 -9.42 -14.28
CA ALA A 245 -15.70 -9.46 -15.08
C ALA A 245 -16.00 -9.74 -16.56
N ALA A 246 -16.88 -10.72 -16.84
CA ALA A 246 -17.34 -11.05 -18.19
C ALA A 246 -18.07 -9.87 -18.85
N ALA A 247 -18.92 -9.16 -18.12
CA ALA A 247 -19.60 -7.95 -18.59
C ALA A 247 -18.63 -6.79 -18.91
N ARG A 248 -17.38 -6.84 -18.41
CA ARG A 248 -16.30 -5.91 -18.77
C ARG A 248 -15.40 -6.43 -19.90
N GLY A 249 -15.64 -7.64 -20.39
CA GLY A 249 -14.92 -8.22 -21.53
C GLY A 249 -13.83 -9.22 -21.15
N TRP A 250 -13.70 -9.59 -19.88
CA TRP A 250 -12.80 -10.65 -19.43
C TRP A 250 -13.62 -11.90 -19.06
N THR A 251 -13.44 -12.96 -19.84
CA THR A 251 -14.15 -14.23 -19.65
C THR A 251 -13.14 -15.30 -19.24
N ALA A 252 -13.17 -15.70 -17.98
CA ALA A 252 -12.41 -16.82 -17.48
C ALA A 252 -13.34 -17.77 -16.72
N ALA A 253 -13.04 -19.05 -16.76
CA ALA A 253 -13.72 -20.01 -15.90
C ALA A 253 -13.17 -19.88 -14.48
N VAL A 254 -14.01 -19.43 -13.55
CA VAL A 254 -13.67 -19.33 -12.13
C VAL A 254 -13.95 -20.70 -11.49
N ARG A 255 -12.91 -21.31 -10.88
CA ARG A 255 -12.98 -22.61 -10.23
C ARG A 255 -13.09 -22.51 -8.72
N GLU A 256 -12.44 -21.50 -8.13
CA GLU A 256 -12.35 -21.32 -6.68
C GLU A 256 -12.24 -19.83 -6.35
N CYS A 257 -12.81 -19.43 -5.21
CA CYS A 257 -12.56 -18.11 -4.61
C CYS A 257 -12.06 -18.31 -3.18
N ARG A 258 -10.80 -17.98 -2.93
CA ARG A 258 -10.22 -18.09 -1.61
C ARG A 258 -10.68 -16.98 -0.67
N TRP A 259 -10.88 -15.80 -1.22
CA TRP A 259 -11.17 -14.61 -0.45
C TRP A 259 -11.77 -13.50 -1.31
N THR A 260 -12.66 -12.71 -0.71
CA THR A 260 -13.20 -11.50 -1.32
C THR A 260 -13.42 -10.41 -0.28
N SER A 261 -13.29 -9.17 -0.69
CA SER A 261 -13.54 -8.00 0.17
C SER A 261 -14.03 -6.82 -0.63
N THR A 262 -15.01 -6.11 -0.08
CA THR A 262 -15.53 -4.87 -0.65
C THR A 262 -15.18 -3.71 0.26
N PHE A 263 -14.66 -2.62 -0.32
CA PHE A 263 -14.26 -1.45 0.45
C PHE A 263 -14.46 -0.15 -0.34
N ARG A 264 -14.59 0.94 0.41
CA ARG A 264 -14.56 2.29 -0.15
C ARG A 264 -13.14 2.82 -0.13
N THR A 265 -12.79 3.57 -1.17
CA THR A 265 -11.48 4.20 -1.25
C THR A 265 -11.54 5.68 -0.91
N HIS A 266 -10.42 6.16 -0.41
CA HIS A 266 -10.26 7.55 -0.01
C HIS A 266 -9.05 8.16 -0.72
N ARG A 267 -9.09 9.47 -0.88
CA ARG A 267 -7.93 10.29 -1.18
C ARG A 267 -7.76 11.25 -0.01
N ARG A 268 -6.93 10.87 0.94
CA ARG A 268 -6.75 11.62 2.19
C ARG A 268 -5.28 11.73 2.56
N LEU A 269 -4.93 12.84 3.19
CA LEU A 269 -3.59 13.12 3.71
C LEU A 269 -3.71 13.74 5.10
N ALA A 270 -2.91 13.25 6.04
CA ALA A 270 -2.79 13.84 7.36
C ALA A 270 -2.24 15.27 7.25
N ALA A 271 -2.80 16.19 8.03
CA ALA A 271 -2.27 17.55 8.12
C ALA A 271 -0.87 17.51 8.75
N PRO A 272 -0.01 18.52 8.46
CA PRO A 272 1.32 18.57 9.08
C PRO A 272 1.27 18.90 10.58
N ASP A 273 0.11 19.38 11.03
CA ASP A 273 -0.15 19.78 12.41
C ASP A 273 -0.40 18.53 13.24
N GLY A 274 0.43 18.27 14.21
CA GLY A 274 0.32 17.11 15.08
C GLY A 274 1.35 17.17 16.20
N ARG A 275 1.33 16.17 17.06
CA ARG A 275 2.31 16.05 18.13
C ARG A 275 3.70 15.89 17.54
N ARG A 276 4.69 16.51 18.17
CA ARG A 276 6.06 16.57 17.66
C ARG A 276 6.75 15.21 17.64
N ARG A 277 6.43 14.36 18.65
CA ARG A 277 7.05 13.04 18.85
C ARG A 277 6.19 11.89 18.32
N VAL A 278 5.00 12.17 17.77
CA VAL A 278 4.16 11.17 17.09
C VAL A 278 4.34 11.31 15.58
N LEU A 279 4.87 10.27 14.94
CA LEU A 279 5.21 10.24 13.53
C LEU A 279 4.23 9.33 12.80
N LEU A 280 3.46 9.85 11.86
CA LEU A 280 2.50 9.09 11.07
C LEU A 280 3.17 8.55 9.80
N ILE A 281 2.98 7.26 9.50
CA ILE A 281 3.46 6.60 8.28
C ILE A 281 2.40 5.69 7.67
N GLY A 282 2.54 5.37 6.39
CA GLY A 282 1.60 4.50 5.68
C GLY A 282 0.18 5.06 5.68
N ASP A 283 -0.82 4.18 5.77
CA ASP A 283 -2.23 4.56 5.72
C ASP A 283 -2.67 5.46 6.90
N ALA A 284 -1.92 5.48 8.00
CA ALA A 284 -2.16 6.44 9.08
C ALA A 284 -1.87 7.89 8.64
N ALA A 285 -0.90 8.08 7.74
CA ALA A 285 -0.52 9.37 7.19
C ALA A 285 -1.25 9.72 5.89
N HIS A 286 -1.47 8.74 5.01
CA HIS A 286 -2.00 8.97 3.65
C HIS A 286 -2.73 7.75 3.11
N VAL A 287 -3.89 7.96 2.51
CA VAL A 287 -4.66 6.93 1.81
C VAL A 287 -4.92 7.36 0.38
N CYS A 288 -4.58 6.54 -0.58
CA CYS A 288 -4.78 6.77 -2.01
C CYS A 288 -5.72 5.75 -2.64
N SER A 289 -6.09 5.98 -3.90
CA SER A 289 -6.83 5.00 -4.69
C SER A 289 -6.01 3.73 -4.90
N PRO A 290 -6.64 2.54 -5.00
CA PRO A 290 -5.95 1.28 -5.26
C PRO A 290 -5.39 1.18 -6.70
N ILE A 291 -5.78 2.08 -7.61
CA ILE A 291 -5.25 2.06 -8.97
C ILE A 291 -3.74 2.26 -8.96
N GLY A 292 -3.04 1.28 -9.53
CA GLY A 292 -1.60 1.24 -9.60
C GLY A 292 -0.90 0.78 -8.33
N GLY A 293 -1.61 0.18 -7.33
CA GLY A 293 -1.01 -0.51 -6.18
C GLY A 293 -0.08 0.32 -5.28
N GLN A 294 -0.24 1.65 -5.23
CA GLN A 294 0.77 2.53 -4.62
C GLN A 294 0.73 2.62 -3.09
N GLY A 295 -0.38 2.22 -2.43
CA GLY A 295 -0.57 2.47 -1.00
C GLY A 295 0.50 1.80 -0.12
N LEU A 296 0.62 0.47 -0.21
CA LEU A 296 1.64 -0.28 0.52
C LEU A 296 3.06 0.18 0.16
N ASN A 297 3.30 0.41 -1.13
CA ASN A 297 4.59 0.85 -1.65
C ASN A 297 5.04 2.20 -1.07
N LEU A 298 4.13 3.15 -0.96
CA LEU A 298 4.40 4.44 -0.34
C LEU A 298 4.72 4.29 1.15
N GLY A 299 3.92 3.47 1.87
CA GLY A 299 4.13 3.23 3.29
C GLY A 299 5.44 2.51 3.62
N LEU A 300 5.86 1.53 2.82
CA LEU A 300 7.16 0.88 2.99
C LEU A 300 8.33 1.86 2.79
N ARG A 301 8.22 2.76 1.83
CA ARG A 301 9.21 3.82 1.63
C ARG A 301 9.21 4.86 2.75
N ASP A 302 8.05 5.13 3.37
CA ASP A 302 8.03 5.95 4.60
C ASP A 302 8.85 5.27 5.70
N ALA A 303 8.65 3.97 5.92
CA ALA A 303 9.38 3.20 6.93
C ALA A 303 10.89 3.21 6.70
N VAL A 304 11.33 2.94 5.46
CA VAL A 304 12.76 2.96 5.09
C VAL A 304 13.38 4.35 5.34
N SER A 305 12.72 5.39 4.85
CA SER A 305 13.26 6.75 4.99
C SER A 305 13.20 7.27 6.43
N LEU A 306 12.21 6.82 7.22
CA LEU A 306 12.15 7.13 8.66
C LEU A 306 13.30 6.48 9.40
N ALA A 307 13.61 5.21 9.10
CA ALA A 307 14.73 4.51 9.73
C ALA A 307 16.09 5.14 9.42
N ALA A 308 16.22 5.84 8.30
CA ALA A 308 17.40 6.62 8.00
C ALA A 308 17.46 7.96 8.75
N ALA A 309 16.33 8.59 9.05
CA ALA A 309 16.27 9.92 9.64
C ALA A 309 16.19 9.92 11.18
N LEU A 310 15.43 8.99 11.76
CA LEU A 310 15.07 9.01 13.18
C LEU A 310 16.24 8.76 14.15
N PRO A 311 17.21 7.87 13.87
CA PRO A 311 18.34 7.64 14.79
C PRO A 311 19.14 8.91 15.06
N ALA A 312 19.40 9.72 14.02
CA ALA A 312 20.13 10.99 14.17
C ALA A 312 19.32 12.01 14.99
N ALA A 313 18.02 12.11 14.78
CA ALA A 313 17.13 12.96 15.56
C ALA A 313 17.05 12.52 17.03
N THR A 314 17.08 11.21 17.25
CA THR A 314 17.11 10.61 18.60
C THR A 314 18.40 10.97 19.34
N ALA A 315 19.55 10.90 18.69
CA ALA A 315 20.85 11.22 19.29
C ALA A 315 21.03 12.73 19.56
N ARG A 316 20.47 13.62 18.71
CA ARG A 316 20.69 15.07 18.75
C ARG A 316 19.70 15.88 19.59
N GLY A 317 18.80 15.25 20.27
CA GLY A 317 17.90 15.98 21.19
C GLY A 317 16.49 16.24 20.68
N GLY A 318 16.00 15.52 19.67
CA GLY A 318 14.56 15.33 19.53
C GLY A 318 13.83 16.07 18.41
N PRO A 319 12.61 16.58 18.66
CA PRO A 319 11.65 16.95 17.61
C PRO A 319 12.03 18.14 16.72
N ALA A 320 13.00 18.95 17.14
CA ALA A 320 13.48 20.12 16.41
C ALA A 320 14.59 19.76 15.40
N ASP A 321 14.99 18.48 15.28
CA ASP A 321 16.03 18.06 14.34
C ASP A 321 15.69 18.43 12.90
N ALA A 322 16.61 19.10 12.21
CA ALA A 322 16.43 19.58 10.85
C ALA A 322 16.27 18.43 9.84
N GLY A 323 16.94 17.29 10.08
CA GLY A 323 16.83 16.09 9.25
C GLY A 323 15.43 15.49 9.33
N LEU A 324 14.85 15.40 10.53
CA LEU A 324 13.47 14.92 10.71
C LEU A 324 12.45 15.89 10.09
N ALA A 325 12.69 17.20 10.19
CA ALA A 325 11.85 18.20 9.51
C ALA A 325 11.95 18.07 7.98
N ALA A 326 13.13 17.80 7.43
CA ALA A 326 13.34 17.54 6.02
C ALA A 326 12.63 16.24 5.59
N TRP A 327 12.73 15.18 6.38
CA TRP A 327 12.02 13.92 6.15
C TRP A 327 10.50 14.14 6.06
N ARG A 328 9.92 14.86 7.04
CA ARG A 328 8.47 15.17 7.02
C ARG A 328 8.04 15.88 5.74
N ARG A 329 8.82 16.88 5.28
CA ARG A 329 8.53 17.61 4.03
C ARG A 329 8.63 16.70 2.82
N ALA A 330 9.69 15.89 2.71
CA ALA A 330 9.90 14.97 1.61
C ALA A 330 8.78 13.92 1.53
N ARG A 331 8.41 13.28 2.65
CA ARG A 331 7.31 12.29 2.68
C ARG A 331 5.97 12.90 2.30
N ARG A 332 5.70 14.11 2.76
CA ARG A 332 4.49 14.84 2.37
C ARG A 332 4.45 15.15 0.87
N ALA A 333 5.56 15.57 0.28
CA ALA A 333 5.66 15.84 -1.16
C ALA A 333 5.42 14.56 -1.98
N ASP A 334 6.05 13.44 -1.60
CA ASP A 334 5.85 12.15 -2.23
C ASP A 334 4.39 11.69 -2.15
N ALA A 335 3.79 11.78 -0.95
CA ALA A 335 2.39 11.44 -0.75
C ALA A 335 1.47 12.27 -1.64
N LEU A 336 1.66 13.59 -1.72
CA LEU A 336 0.89 14.47 -2.59
C LEU A 336 1.02 14.07 -4.06
N GLY A 337 2.23 13.75 -4.51
CA GLY A 337 2.51 13.27 -5.86
C GLY A 337 1.80 11.96 -6.18
N VAL A 338 1.84 10.98 -5.25
CA VAL A 338 1.12 9.70 -5.40
C VAL A 338 -0.39 9.91 -5.41
N LEU A 339 -0.92 10.70 -4.45
CA LEU A 339 -2.34 11.00 -4.38
C LEU A 339 -2.86 11.69 -5.65
N ALA A 340 -2.08 12.59 -6.25
CA ALA A 340 -2.47 13.27 -7.49
C ALA A 340 -2.51 12.30 -8.68
N ARG A 341 -1.46 11.48 -8.85
CA ARG A 341 -1.39 10.49 -9.95
C ARG A 341 -2.48 9.43 -9.86
N THR A 342 -2.68 8.85 -8.66
CA THR A 342 -3.70 7.82 -8.46
C THR A 342 -5.12 8.39 -8.58
N ASP A 343 -5.35 9.66 -8.20
CA ASP A 343 -6.62 10.36 -8.43
C ASP A 343 -6.90 10.57 -9.92
N LEU A 344 -5.91 11.04 -10.67
CA LEU A 344 -6.02 11.21 -12.12
C LEU A 344 -6.33 9.88 -12.81
N ALA A 345 -5.59 8.82 -12.48
CA ALA A 345 -5.82 7.48 -13.00
C ALA A 345 -7.24 6.99 -12.64
N THR A 346 -7.67 7.18 -11.38
CA THR A 346 -9.02 6.78 -10.95
C THR A 346 -10.08 7.47 -11.78
N ARG A 347 -10.01 8.80 -11.94
CA ARG A 347 -10.98 9.55 -12.75
C ARG A 347 -10.98 9.08 -14.20
N ALA A 348 -9.80 8.88 -14.80
CA ALA A 348 -9.68 8.45 -16.18
C ALA A 348 -10.27 7.05 -16.42
N TRP A 349 -10.00 6.10 -15.53
CA TRP A 349 -10.44 4.73 -15.70
C TRP A 349 -11.86 4.44 -15.20
N THR A 350 -12.49 5.38 -14.49
CA THR A 350 -13.88 5.28 -14.05
C THR A 350 -14.85 6.18 -14.83
N LEU A 351 -14.43 6.73 -15.99
CA LEU A 351 -15.27 7.51 -16.87
C LEU A 351 -16.48 6.71 -17.37
N ARG A 352 -17.68 7.33 -17.28
CA ARG A 352 -18.94 6.71 -17.67
C ARG A 352 -19.37 7.09 -19.09
N SER A 353 -19.18 8.35 -19.50
CA SER A 353 -19.65 8.84 -20.79
C SER A 353 -18.84 8.24 -21.95
N ALA A 354 -19.49 7.84 -23.01
CA ALA A 354 -18.83 7.24 -24.17
C ALA A 354 -17.84 8.20 -24.85
N PRO A 355 -18.15 9.49 -25.06
CA PRO A 355 -17.17 10.44 -25.62
C PRO A 355 -15.92 10.58 -24.77
N ALA A 356 -16.09 10.72 -23.44
CA ALA A 356 -14.93 10.86 -22.54
C ALA A 356 -14.04 9.61 -22.52
N ARG A 357 -14.65 8.41 -22.60
CA ARG A 357 -13.89 7.16 -22.74
C ARG A 357 -13.15 7.10 -24.09
N ALA A 358 -13.78 7.54 -25.19
CA ALA A 358 -13.13 7.56 -26.49
C ALA A 358 -11.89 8.49 -26.49
N VAL A 359 -11.99 9.66 -25.88
CA VAL A 359 -10.85 10.59 -25.71
C VAL A 359 -9.74 9.92 -24.88
N ARG A 360 -10.07 9.32 -23.74
CA ARG A 360 -9.11 8.56 -22.92
C ARG A 360 -8.43 7.46 -23.73
N ASP A 361 -9.21 6.64 -24.43
CA ASP A 361 -8.71 5.50 -25.20
C ASP A 361 -7.75 5.96 -26.31
N THR A 362 -8.06 7.08 -26.97
CA THR A 362 -7.21 7.69 -27.99
C THR A 362 -5.90 8.19 -27.36
N ALA A 363 -5.98 8.87 -26.22
CA ALA A 363 -4.78 9.35 -25.51
C ALA A 363 -3.90 8.19 -25.03
N VAL A 364 -4.49 7.13 -24.45
CA VAL A 364 -3.77 5.93 -24.02
C VAL A 364 -3.10 5.25 -25.21
N ARG A 365 -3.82 5.04 -26.30
CA ARG A 365 -3.22 4.45 -27.53
C ARG A 365 -2.08 5.29 -28.06
N GLY A 366 -2.25 6.61 -28.16
CA GLY A 366 -1.19 7.52 -28.57
C GLY A 366 0.04 7.44 -27.68
N ALA A 367 -0.12 7.37 -26.37
CA ALA A 367 1.00 7.16 -25.45
C ALA A 367 1.69 5.80 -25.69
N LEU A 368 0.91 4.74 -25.93
CA LEU A 368 1.42 3.40 -26.15
C LEU A 368 2.14 3.20 -27.50
N THR A 369 1.90 4.05 -28.51
CA THR A 369 2.61 3.99 -29.81
C THR A 369 4.04 4.51 -29.71
N THR A 370 4.35 5.38 -28.75
CA THR A 370 5.66 6.02 -28.63
C THR A 370 6.53 5.35 -27.55
N ALA A 371 7.85 5.31 -27.77
CA ALA A 371 8.78 4.80 -26.74
C ALA A 371 8.76 5.68 -25.47
N ALA A 372 8.64 6.99 -25.62
CA ALA A 372 8.56 7.94 -24.52
C ALA A 372 7.27 7.75 -23.69
N GLY A 373 6.12 7.57 -24.34
CA GLY A 373 4.85 7.33 -23.66
C GLY A 373 4.84 6.01 -22.91
N ARG A 374 5.32 4.92 -23.51
CA ARG A 374 5.47 3.62 -22.81
C ARG A 374 6.38 3.74 -21.60
N ARG A 375 7.50 4.47 -21.72
CA ARG A 375 8.40 4.71 -20.60
C ARG A 375 7.71 5.52 -19.49
N LEU A 376 6.97 6.56 -19.84
CA LEU A 376 6.23 7.37 -18.85
C LEU A 376 5.20 6.51 -18.08
N LEU A 377 4.49 5.63 -18.77
CA LEU A 377 3.56 4.70 -18.15
C LEU A 377 4.28 3.71 -17.21
N ALA A 378 5.40 3.14 -17.64
CA ALA A 378 6.22 2.26 -16.81
C ALA A 378 6.74 2.98 -15.53
N GLU A 379 7.28 4.19 -15.68
CA GLU A 379 7.73 5.01 -14.53
C GLU A 379 6.56 5.36 -13.59
N SER A 380 5.35 5.57 -14.12
CA SER A 380 4.17 5.84 -13.27
C SER A 380 3.79 4.65 -12.40
N VAL A 381 3.98 3.43 -12.88
CA VAL A 381 3.78 2.18 -12.12
C VAL A 381 4.93 1.97 -11.14
N ALA A 382 6.18 2.17 -11.54
CA ALA A 382 7.34 1.98 -10.67
C ALA A 382 7.31 2.81 -9.38
N GLY A 383 6.58 3.91 -9.38
CA GLY A 383 6.51 4.86 -8.27
C GLY A 383 7.50 6.03 -8.42
N PRO A 384 7.42 7.04 -7.55
CA PRO A 384 8.38 8.16 -7.58
C PRO A 384 9.77 7.67 -7.19
N ARG A 385 10.79 8.26 -7.82
CA ARG A 385 12.18 8.02 -7.39
C ARG A 385 12.36 8.54 -5.98
N PRO A 386 13.17 7.86 -5.14
CA PRO A 386 13.58 8.44 -3.87
C PRO A 386 14.28 9.77 -4.13
N ALA A 387 13.97 10.77 -3.30
CA ALA A 387 14.63 12.07 -3.34
C ALA A 387 16.06 11.97 -2.82
#